data_1eeaf6b02462ec32282fd07decf61239
#
_entry.id   1eeaf6b02462ec32282fd07decf61239
#
_cell.length_a   1.000
_cell.length_b   1.000
_cell.length_c   1.000
_cell.angle_alpha   90.00
_cell.angle_beta   90.00
_cell.angle_gamma   90.00
#
_symmetry.space_group_name_H-M   'P 1'
#
loop_
_entity.id
_entity.type
_entity.pdbx_description
1 polymer ?
#
loop_
_entity_poly.entity_id
_entity_poly.type
_entity_poly.pdbx_seq_one_letter_code
_entity_poly.pdbx_strand_id
1 'polypeptide(L)'
;AYESMGKLADIGYHCVEISQVPMTAENVAGFRKAIDELGLNVSSCTASTSPMLPGMPGEFLCNPDDYKKIVEDCRKLDCDMLRIGMLPMTCMGNYQKAVDFAKEANEYALKLKEDGIDLYYHNHHVEFVRYDGEFLLDIIRANAPALGFELDSHWIHRGGQDPVKFIKKYAGSIRLVHLKDYRIGEMKMPEGGIDFTNRESIMKFMGGFNNVVQFAEVGEGTLDMDAIIKQSLASGAKYFFIEQDNLYGRDVFDCLKTSYDNIVKLGYEIV
;
A
#
# COMPACT_ATOMS: atom_id res chain seq x y z
N ALA A 1 -9.05 -3.28 -17.48
CA ALA A 1 -9.69 -3.00 -16.17
C ALA A 1 -10.89 -3.94 -15.92
N TYR A 2 -11.96 -3.89 -16.72
CA TYR A 2 -13.21 -4.65 -16.47
C TYR A 2 -13.01 -6.16 -16.29
N GLU A 3 -12.23 -6.82 -17.15
CA GLU A 3 -11.97 -8.28 -17.04
C GLU A 3 -11.29 -8.66 -15.72
N SER A 4 -10.30 -7.88 -15.29
CA SER A 4 -9.61 -8.14 -14.02
C SER A 4 -10.55 -7.96 -12.82
N MET A 5 -11.42 -6.95 -12.87
CA MET A 5 -12.45 -6.72 -11.87
C MET A 5 -13.45 -7.88 -11.81
N GLY A 6 -13.84 -8.46 -12.97
CA GLY A 6 -14.69 -9.65 -13.03
C GLY A 6 -14.09 -10.83 -12.28
N LYS A 7 -12.80 -11.10 -12.49
CA LYS A 7 -12.10 -12.18 -11.78
C LYS A 7 -12.02 -11.96 -10.28
N LEU A 8 -11.90 -10.69 -9.81
CA LEU A 8 -11.96 -10.38 -8.39
C LEU A 8 -13.34 -10.63 -7.80
N ALA A 9 -14.39 -10.22 -8.50
CA ALA A 9 -15.78 -10.51 -8.11
C ALA A 9 -16.05 -12.02 -8.04
N ASP A 10 -15.56 -12.80 -9.02
CA ASP A 10 -15.68 -14.27 -9.05
C ASP A 10 -15.01 -14.96 -7.85
N ILE A 11 -13.91 -14.38 -7.31
CA ILE A 11 -13.26 -14.86 -6.09
C ILE A 11 -14.12 -14.54 -4.86
N GLY A 12 -14.82 -13.41 -4.87
CA GLY A 12 -15.66 -12.92 -3.78
C GLY A 12 -15.21 -11.59 -3.19
N TYR A 13 -14.28 -10.89 -3.83
CA TYR A 13 -13.91 -9.53 -3.40
C TYR A 13 -15.00 -8.53 -3.79
N HIS A 14 -15.27 -7.56 -2.90
CA HIS A 14 -16.32 -6.54 -3.09
C HIS A 14 -15.77 -5.12 -3.23
N CYS A 15 -14.52 -4.89 -2.84
CA CYS A 15 -13.89 -3.59 -3.01
C CYS A 15 -12.45 -3.71 -3.52
N VAL A 16 -12.01 -2.67 -4.21
CA VAL A 16 -10.65 -2.56 -4.73
C VAL A 16 -10.07 -1.18 -4.44
N GLU A 17 -8.74 -1.16 -4.33
CA GLU A 17 -7.95 0.04 -4.46
C GLU A 17 -7.32 0.09 -5.85
N ILE A 18 -7.43 1.22 -6.53
CA ILE A 18 -6.77 1.44 -7.82
C ILE A 18 -5.39 2.04 -7.56
N SER A 19 -4.36 1.23 -7.75
CA SER A 19 -2.96 1.60 -7.58
C SER A 19 -2.15 1.24 -8.81
N GLN A 20 -1.25 2.13 -9.23
CA GLN A 20 -0.31 1.92 -10.35
C GLN A 20 -0.98 1.60 -11.70
N VAL A 21 -2.24 1.97 -11.85
CA VAL A 21 -2.98 1.85 -13.11
C VAL A 21 -3.16 3.25 -13.70
N PRO A 22 -2.77 3.50 -14.96
CA PRO A 22 -3.04 4.79 -15.61
C PRO A 22 -4.54 5.08 -15.64
N MET A 23 -4.94 6.24 -15.15
CA MET A 23 -6.34 6.68 -15.13
C MET A 23 -6.77 7.27 -16.47
N THR A 24 -6.60 6.46 -17.55
CA THR A 24 -7.09 6.81 -18.88
C THR A 24 -8.61 6.77 -18.90
N ALA A 25 -9.23 7.52 -19.84
CA ALA A 25 -10.70 7.50 -20.00
C ALA A 25 -11.25 6.08 -20.22
N GLU A 26 -10.49 5.20 -20.90
CA GLU A 26 -10.85 3.79 -21.12
C GLU A 26 -10.83 3.00 -19.80
N ASN A 27 -9.77 3.15 -19.00
CA ASN A 27 -9.68 2.45 -17.71
C ASN A 27 -10.75 2.94 -16.73
N VAL A 28 -10.96 4.26 -16.63
CA VAL A 28 -12.03 4.82 -15.78
C VAL A 28 -13.41 4.30 -16.20
N ALA A 29 -13.70 4.26 -17.52
CA ALA A 29 -14.94 3.69 -18.03
C ALA A 29 -15.05 2.18 -17.72
N GLY A 30 -13.95 1.44 -17.81
CA GLY A 30 -13.90 0.02 -17.45
C GLY A 30 -14.15 -0.24 -15.96
N PHE A 31 -13.60 0.59 -15.07
CA PHE A 31 -13.88 0.53 -13.62
C PHE A 31 -15.35 0.92 -13.33
N ARG A 32 -15.85 2.00 -13.94
CA ARG A 32 -17.27 2.38 -13.78
C ARG A 32 -18.21 1.25 -14.18
N LYS A 33 -17.94 0.63 -15.33
CA LYS A 33 -18.72 -0.51 -15.80
C LYS A 33 -18.69 -1.68 -14.80
N ALA A 34 -17.53 -1.96 -14.21
CA ALA A 34 -17.41 -3.03 -13.20
C ALA A 34 -18.19 -2.71 -11.92
N ILE A 35 -18.22 -1.45 -11.49
CA ILE A 35 -19.04 -1.00 -10.36
C ILE A 35 -20.53 -1.24 -10.69
N ASP A 36 -20.99 -0.83 -11.87
CA ASP A 36 -22.39 -0.92 -12.25
C ASP A 36 -22.89 -2.35 -12.48
N GLU A 37 -22.06 -3.21 -13.07
CA GLU A 37 -22.47 -4.54 -13.51
C GLU A 37 -22.05 -5.68 -12.57
N LEU A 38 -20.96 -5.51 -11.80
CA LEU A 38 -20.40 -6.57 -10.96
C LEU A 38 -20.62 -6.31 -9.46
N GLY A 39 -21.15 -5.13 -9.09
CA GLY A 39 -21.37 -4.77 -7.68
C GLY A 39 -20.09 -4.55 -6.89
N LEU A 40 -18.97 -4.26 -7.57
CA LEU A 40 -17.70 -3.91 -6.92
C LEU A 40 -17.68 -2.43 -6.55
N ASN A 41 -16.92 -2.10 -5.51
CA ASN A 41 -16.66 -0.72 -5.11
C ASN A 41 -15.19 -0.36 -5.36
N VAL A 42 -14.93 0.87 -5.80
CA VAL A 42 -13.59 1.47 -5.77
C VAL A 42 -13.49 2.28 -4.48
N SER A 43 -12.82 1.73 -3.49
CA SER A 43 -12.76 2.34 -2.16
C SER A 43 -11.62 3.34 -2.02
N SER A 44 -10.59 3.24 -2.86
CA SER A 44 -9.45 4.17 -2.86
C SER A 44 -8.79 4.22 -4.23
N CYS A 45 -8.28 5.39 -4.60
CA CYS A 45 -7.42 5.60 -5.76
C CYS A 45 -6.07 6.19 -5.32
N THR A 46 -5.03 6.01 -6.14
CA THR A 46 -3.72 6.60 -5.86
C THR A 46 -3.60 7.98 -6.49
N ALA A 47 -3.13 8.96 -5.70
CA ALA A 47 -2.69 10.27 -6.17
C ALA A 47 -1.42 10.69 -5.43
N SER A 48 -0.45 11.27 -6.13
CA SER A 48 0.76 11.83 -5.51
C SER A 48 0.70 13.36 -5.51
N THR A 49 1.30 14.02 -4.52
CA THR A 49 1.38 15.49 -4.49
C THR A 49 2.25 15.99 -5.63
N SER A 50 3.36 15.30 -5.91
CA SER A 50 4.35 15.64 -6.93
C SER A 50 5.04 14.37 -7.47
N PRO A 51 5.82 14.45 -8.57
CA PRO A 51 6.55 13.30 -9.10
C PRO A 51 7.48 12.67 -8.07
N MET A 52 7.50 11.33 -7.99
CA MET A 52 8.43 10.60 -7.11
C MET A 52 9.89 10.89 -7.46
N LEU A 53 10.20 11.01 -8.74
CA LEU A 53 11.49 11.46 -9.29
C LEU A 53 11.26 12.61 -10.27
N PRO A 54 12.17 13.61 -10.35
CA PRO A 54 12.06 14.69 -11.32
C PRO A 54 11.93 14.18 -12.75
N GLY A 55 10.93 14.68 -13.49
CA GLY A 55 10.66 14.28 -14.88
C GLY A 55 9.90 12.97 -15.05
N MET A 56 9.49 12.33 -13.98
CA MET A 56 8.64 11.13 -14.04
C MET A 56 7.23 11.51 -14.54
N PRO A 57 6.69 10.82 -15.56
CA PRO A 57 5.34 11.10 -16.04
C PRO A 57 4.29 10.64 -15.03
N GLY A 58 3.15 11.30 -15.02
CA GLY A 58 2.02 10.97 -14.15
C GLY A 58 1.07 12.14 -13.99
N GLU A 59 0.02 11.94 -13.23
CA GLU A 59 -0.93 12.96 -12.81
C GLU A 59 -0.66 13.30 -11.35
N PHE A 60 -0.52 14.60 -11.04
CA PHE A 60 -0.09 15.05 -9.72
C PHE A 60 -0.98 16.15 -9.18
N LEU A 61 -1.24 16.13 -7.88
CA LEU A 61 -2.07 17.13 -7.21
C LEU A 61 -1.51 18.57 -7.32
N CYS A 62 -0.18 18.72 -7.52
CA CYS A 62 0.44 20.03 -7.72
C CYS A 62 0.13 20.67 -9.08
N ASN A 63 -0.34 19.90 -10.05
CA ASN A 63 -0.80 20.43 -11.34
C ASN A 63 -2.31 20.71 -11.26
N PRO A 64 -2.78 21.94 -11.53
CA PRO A 64 -4.19 22.28 -11.42
C PRO A 64 -5.12 21.50 -12.36
N ASP A 65 -4.65 21.12 -13.55
CA ASP A 65 -5.46 20.36 -14.51
C ASP A 65 -5.53 18.89 -14.11
N ASP A 66 -4.41 18.31 -13.64
CA ASP A 66 -4.39 16.96 -13.09
C ASP A 66 -5.27 16.87 -11.83
N TYR A 67 -5.19 17.87 -10.94
CA TYR A 67 -6.03 17.92 -9.74
C TYR A 67 -7.51 17.83 -10.09
N LYS A 68 -7.98 18.63 -11.06
CA LYS A 68 -9.37 18.59 -11.51
C LYS A 68 -9.76 17.23 -12.06
N LYS A 69 -8.88 16.66 -12.91
CA LYS A 69 -9.09 15.33 -13.48
C LYS A 69 -9.18 14.25 -12.40
N ILE A 70 -8.26 14.27 -11.43
CA ILE A 70 -8.26 13.30 -10.30
C ILE A 70 -9.57 13.38 -9.54
N VAL A 71 -10.05 14.58 -9.20
CA VAL A 71 -11.33 14.78 -8.51
C VAL A 71 -12.50 14.30 -9.36
N GLU A 72 -12.51 14.59 -10.67
CA GLU A 72 -13.55 14.13 -11.59
C GLU A 72 -13.57 12.60 -11.71
N ASP A 73 -12.43 11.96 -11.78
CA ASP A 73 -12.32 10.50 -11.89
C ASP A 73 -12.79 9.83 -10.58
N CYS A 74 -12.44 10.39 -9.42
CA CYS A 74 -13.00 9.95 -8.15
C CYS A 74 -14.54 10.03 -8.13
N ARG A 75 -15.11 11.13 -8.59
CA ARG A 75 -16.57 11.29 -8.68
C ARG A 75 -17.22 10.29 -9.64
N LYS A 76 -16.59 10.01 -10.80
CA LYS A 76 -17.06 8.99 -11.74
C LYS A 76 -17.06 7.58 -11.15
N LEU A 77 -16.18 7.31 -10.20
CA LEU A 77 -16.01 6.01 -9.58
C LEU A 77 -16.70 5.88 -8.21
N ASP A 78 -17.44 6.92 -7.79
CA ASP A 78 -18.03 7.02 -6.44
C ASP A 78 -16.99 6.79 -5.32
N CYS A 79 -15.74 7.19 -5.57
CA CYS A 79 -14.60 7.01 -4.68
C CYS A 79 -14.35 8.30 -3.88
N ASP A 80 -14.42 8.22 -2.56
CA ASP A 80 -14.23 9.36 -1.65
C ASP A 80 -12.86 9.33 -0.92
N MET A 81 -11.94 8.46 -1.36
CA MET A 81 -10.63 8.32 -0.75
C MET A 81 -9.51 8.29 -1.78
N LEU A 82 -8.49 9.07 -1.52
CA LEU A 82 -7.22 9.02 -2.25
C LEU A 82 -6.09 8.65 -1.31
N ARG A 83 -5.08 7.97 -1.83
CA ARG A 83 -3.87 7.72 -1.08
C ARG A 83 -2.61 8.20 -1.80
N ILE A 84 -1.65 8.70 -1.06
CA ILE A 84 -0.28 8.93 -1.50
C ILE A 84 0.48 7.64 -1.25
N GLY A 85 0.99 7.01 -2.33
CA GLY A 85 1.65 5.71 -2.23
C GLY A 85 3.02 5.76 -1.56
N MET A 86 3.75 6.86 -1.70
CA MET A 86 5.06 7.10 -1.09
C MET A 86 5.45 8.57 -1.20
N LEU A 87 6.27 9.06 -0.25
CA LEU A 87 6.88 10.39 -0.35
C LEU A 87 7.88 10.45 -1.52
N PRO A 88 8.11 11.64 -2.11
CA PRO A 88 9.09 11.81 -3.17
C PRO A 88 10.49 11.34 -2.73
N MET A 89 11.21 10.66 -3.63
CA MET A 89 12.56 10.14 -3.36
C MET A 89 13.55 11.22 -2.91
N THR A 90 13.33 12.46 -3.34
CA THR A 90 14.13 13.62 -2.92
C THR A 90 13.98 13.99 -1.43
N CYS A 91 12.96 13.45 -0.76
CA CYS A 91 12.74 13.62 0.69
C CYS A 91 13.51 12.58 1.50
N MET A 92 13.91 11.47 0.89
CA MET A 92 14.66 10.41 1.59
C MET A 92 16.02 10.92 2.04
N GLY A 93 16.35 10.67 3.32
CA GLY A 93 17.58 11.16 3.94
C GLY A 93 17.61 12.68 4.16
N ASN A 94 16.51 13.40 3.97
CA ASN A 94 16.43 14.84 4.16
C ASN A 94 15.23 15.21 5.02
N TYR A 95 15.47 15.44 6.29
CA TYR A 95 14.46 15.79 7.30
C TYR A 95 13.57 16.97 6.86
N GLN A 96 14.21 18.10 6.47
CA GLN A 96 13.45 19.31 6.14
C GLN A 96 12.53 19.10 4.94
N LYS A 97 13.00 18.44 3.88
CA LYS A 97 12.15 18.12 2.72
C LYS A 97 10.99 17.20 3.09
N ALA A 98 11.20 16.27 4.01
CA ALA A 98 10.12 15.39 4.47
C ALA A 98 9.06 16.16 5.30
N VAL A 99 9.49 17.13 6.11
CA VAL A 99 8.57 18.03 6.81
C VAL A 99 7.81 18.93 5.83
N ASP A 100 8.50 19.47 4.82
CA ASP A 100 7.88 20.32 3.80
C ASP A 100 6.84 19.53 3.00
N PHE A 101 7.19 18.28 2.60
CA PHE A 101 6.24 17.35 1.98
C PHE A 101 5.01 17.08 2.87
N ALA A 102 5.21 16.84 4.16
CA ALA A 102 4.09 16.59 5.07
C ALA A 102 3.14 17.79 5.15
N LYS A 103 3.67 19.01 5.22
CA LYS A 103 2.87 20.24 5.19
C LYS A 103 2.12 20.42 3.88
N GLU A 104 2.77 20.17 2.74
CA GLU A 104 2.15 20.19 1.41
C GLU A 104 1.02 19.15 1.33
N ALA A 105 1.27 17.91 1.78
CA ALA A 105 0.25 16.87 1.81
C ALA A 105 -0.96 17.24 2.70
N ASN A 106 -0.71 17.94 3.82
CA ASN A 106 -1.78 18.47 4.65
C ASN A 106 -2.64 19.53 3.95
N GLU A 107 -2.02 20.43 3.17
CA GLU A 107 -2.75 21.42 2.39
C GLU A 107 -3.63 20.75 1.33
N TYR A 108 -3.12 19.72 0.64
CA TYR A 108 -3.94 18.94 -0.29
C TYR A 108 -5.03 18.14 0.40
N ALA A 109 -4.79 17.59 1.59
CA ALA A 109 -5.82 16.90 2.36
C ALA A 109 -6.98 17.85 2.71
N LEU A 110 -6.69 19.08 3.13
CA LEU A 110 -7.71 20.11 3.41
C LEU A 110 -8.47 20.50 2.15
N LYS A 111 -7.77 20.71 1.03
CA LYS A 111 -8.38 21.08 -0.25
C LYS A 111 -9.26 19.98 -0.81
N LEU A 112 -8.80 18.72 -0.82
CA LEU A 112 -9.57 17.56 -1.27
C LEU A 112 -10.81 17.33 -0.40
N LYS A 113 -10.74 17.67 0.90
CA LYS A 113 -11.88 17.60 1.81
C LYS A 113 -13.03 18.52 1.38
N GLU A 114 -12.75 19.69 0.79
CA GLU A 114 -13.77 20.58 0.22
C GLU A 114 -14.46 19.95 -0.99
N ASP A 115 -13.75 19.08 -1.73
CA ASP A 115 -14.28 18.27 -2.84
C ASP A 115 -14.97 16.97 -2.38
N GLY A 116 -15.01 16.70 -1.07
CA GLY A 116 -15.61 15.49 -0.47
C GLY A 116 -14.70 14.27 -0.49
N ILE A 117 -13.39 14.45 -0.66
CA ILE A 117 -12.40 13.39 -0.77
C ILE A 117 -11.44 13.45 0.43
N ASP A 118 -11.23 12.34 1.10
CA ASP A 118 -10.24 12.18 2.17
C ASP A 118 -8.89 11.70 1.60
N LEU A 119 -7.78 12.30 2.02
CA LEU A 119 -6.44 11.94 1.59
C LEU A 119 -5.73 11.12 2.67
N TYR A 120 -5.10 10.02 2.25
CA TYR A 120 -4.35 9.09 3.11
C TYR A 120 -2.91 8.98 2.65
N TYR A 121 -2.02 8.61 3.58
CA TYR A 121 -0.63 8.30 3.31
C TYR A 121 -0.35 6.82 3.57
N HIS A 122 0.16 6.10 2.57
CA HIS A 122 0.59 4.72 2.69
C HIS A 122 2.06 4.65 3.13
N ASN A 123 2.36 3.87 4.17
CA ASN A 123 3.72 3.71 4.65
C ASN A 123 4.45 2.54 3.98
N HIS A 124 5.76 2.74 3.80
CA HIS A 124 6.73 1.68 3.57
C HIS A 124 7.66 1.51 4.79
N HIS A 125 8.72 0.72 4.64
CA HIS A 125 9.72 0.56 5.69
C HIS A 125 10.67 1.75 5.82
N VAL A 126 10.80 2.57 4.78
CA VAL A 126 11.71 3.73 4.73
C VAL A 126 11.30 4.85 5.68
N GLU A 127 10.02 4.96 6.02
CA GLU A 127 9.51 5.96 6.98
C GLU A 127 9.79 5.58 8.43
N PHE A 128 10.41 4.43 8.69
CA PHE A 128 10.89 4.03 10.02
C PHE A 128 12.34 4.49 10.30
N VAL A 129 12.95 5.25 9.39
CA VAL A 129 14.18 6.01 9.71
C VAL A 129 13.88 6.99 10.85
N ARG A 130 14.89 7.20 11.74
CA ARG A 130 14.72 8.09 12.89
C ARG A 130 15.47 9.40 12.70
N TYR A 131 14.80 10.48 13.08
CA TYR A 131 15.37 11.81 13.26
C TYR A 131 15.15 12.23 14.71
N ASP A 132 16.21 12.50 15.43
CA ASP A 132 16.18 12.85 16.86
C ASP A 132 15.35 11.88 17.73
N GLY A 133 15.36 10.58 17.35
CA GLY A 133 14.66 9.52 18.06
C GLY A 133 13.24 9.24 17.57
N GLU A 134 12.62 10.11 16.78
CA GLU A 134 11.28 9.95 16.23
C GLU A 134 11.30 9.31 14.85
N PHE A 135 10.34 8.45 14.53
CA PHE A 135 10.18 7.90 13.18
C PHE A 135 9.71 8.97 12.20
N LEU A 136 10.19 8.91 10.98
CA LEU A 136 9.74 9.81 9.92
C LEU A 136 8.21 9.75 9.73
N LEU A 137 7.59 8.57 9.85
CA LEU A 137 6.13 8.45 9.75
C LEU A 137 5.40 9.24 10.85
N ASP A 138 5.93 9.25 12.08
CA ASP A 138 5.38 10.06 13.18
C ASP A 138 5.56 11.56 12.91
N ILE A 139 6.70 11.94 12.34
CA ILE A 139 6.99 13.33 11.94
C ILE A 139 6.02 13.79 10.85
N ILE A 140 5.75 12.94 9.83
CA ILE A 140 4.74 13.21 8.81
C ILE A 140 3.37 13.43 9.47
N ARG A 141 2.96 12.52 10.35
CA ARG A 141 1.69 12.64 11.08
C ARG A 141 1.57 13.93 11.88
N ALA A 142 2.63 14.32 12.57
CA ALA A 142 2.66 15.54 13.39
C ALA A 142 2.55 16.83 12.56
N ASN A 143 3.07 16.81 11.30
CA ASN A 143 3.08 17.96 10.40
C ASN A 143 1.91 17.96 9.40
N ALA A 144 1.09 16.88 9.35
CA ALA A 144 -0.05 16.74 8.46
C ALA A 144 -1.30 16.23 9.21
N PRO A 145 -1.89 17.02 10.12
CA PRO A 145 -3.01 16.56 10.96
C PRO A 145 -4.31 16.29 10.19
N ALA A 146 -4.48 16.80 8.98
CA ALA A 146 -5.63 16.53 8.12
C ALA A 146 -5.45 15.25 7.28
N LEU A 147 -4.22 14.71 7.22
CA LEU A 147 -3.89 13.51 6.46
C LEU A 147 -4.26 12.25 7.26
N GLY A 148 -5.02 11.34 6.65
CA GLY A 148 -5.22 10.00 7.18
C GLY A 148 -4.03 9.08 6.87
N PHE A 149 -4.08 7.84 7.39
CA PHE A 149 -3.03 6.85 7.14
C PHE A 149 -3.64 5.55 6.63
N GLU A 150 -3.02 5.00 5.61
CA GLU A 150 -3.16 3.63 5.17
C GLU A 150 -1.94 2.86 5.65
N LEU A 151 -2.13 2.00 6.64
CA LEU A 151 -1.03 1.27 7.26
C LEU A 151 -0.84 -0.10 6.62
N ASP A 152 0.40 -0.40 6.25
CA ASP A 152 0.80 -1.68 5.68
C ASP A 152 1.50 -2.57 6.73
N SER A 153 0.92 -3.74 6.98
CA SER A 153 1.38 -4.68 8.00
C SER A 153 2.80 -5.21 7.77
N HIS A 154 3.15 -5.52 6.52
CA HIS A 154 4.48 -5.99 6.16
C HIS A 154 5.53 -4.89 6.32
N TRP A 155 5.25 -3.70 5.78
CA TRP A 155 6.21 -2.61 5.82
C TRP A 155 6.46 -2.09 7.23
N ILE A 156 5.45 -2.10 8.11
CA ILE A 156 5.65 -1.83 9.55
C ILE A 156 6.61 -2.85 10.16
N HIS A 157 6.37 -4.14 9.90
CA HIS A 157 7.23 -5.20 10.43
C HIS A 157 8.65 -5.11 9.86
N ARG A 158 8.79 -4.90 8.55
CA ARG A 158 10.08 -4.71 7.89
C ARG A 158 10.81 -3.46 8.39
N GLY A 159 10.08 -2.43 8.82
CA GLY A 159 10.60 -1.27 9.53
C GLY A 159 11.02 -1.53 10.98
N GLY A 160 10.99 -2.80 11.43
CA GLY A 160 11.42 -3.21 12.77
C GLY A 160 10.39 -2.94 13.87
N GLN A 161 9.12 -2.77 13.51
CA GLN A 161 8.05 -2.54 14.47
C GLN A 161 7.07 -3.71 14.52
N ASP A 162 6.41 -3.88 15.65
CA ASP A 162 5.28 -4.79 15.82
C ASP A 162 4.03 -4.15 15.18
N PRO A 163 3.44 -4.75 14.13
CA PRO A 163 2.30 -4.17 13.43
C PRO A 163 1.10 -3.89 14.35
N VAL A 164 0.78 -4.80 15.27
CA VAL A 164 -0.36 -4.65 16.18
C VAL A 164 -0.19 -3.43 17.08
N LYS A 165 1.00 -3.27 17.68
CA LYS A 165 1.29 -2.11 18.54
C LYS A 165 1.34 -0.80 17.76
N PHE A 166 1.88 -0.86 16.55
CA PHE A 166 2.01 0.34 15.72
C PHE A 166 0.65 0.80 15.19
N ILE A 167 -0.21 -0.10 14.73
CA ILE A 167 -1.59 0.19 14.33
C ILE A 167 -2.36 0.80 15.49
N LYS A 168 -2.22 0.25 16.70
CA LYS A 168 -2.83 0.84 17.90
C LYS A 168 -2.39 2.29 18.16
N LYS A 169 -1.12 2.61 17.92
CA LYS A 169 -0.57 3.97 18.05
C LYS A 169 -1.24 4.96 17.10
N TYR A 170 -1.70 4.50 15.94
CA TYR A 170 -2.36 5.31 14.91
C TYR A 170 -3.89 5.27 14.98
N ALA A 171 -4.46 4.71 16.06
CA ALA A 171 -5.92 4.64 16.23
C ALA A 171 -6.58 6.01 16.04
N GLY A 172 -7.70 6.02 15.29
CA GLY A 172 -8.47 7.21 14.94
C GLY A 172 -7.94 7.99 13.72
N SER A 173 -6.75 7.65 13.20
CA SER A 173 -6.20 8.26 11.96
C SER A 173 -6.06 7.26 10.80
N ILE A 174 -6.47 6.01 11.01
CA ILE A 174 -6.47 4.97 9.97
C ILE A 174 -7.89 4.62 9.55
N ARG A 175 -8.10 4.45 8.24
CA ARG A 175 -9.33 3.94 7.66
C ARG A 175 -9.06 2.80 6.69
N LEU A 176 -7.86 2.77 6.13
CA LEU A 176 -7.35 1.85 5.13
C LEU A 176 -6.19 1.05 5.73
N VAL A 177 -6.12 -0.24 5.39
CA VAL A 177 -5.02 -1.13 5.83
C VAL A 177 -4.64 -2.06 4.70
N HIS A 178 -3.34 -2.14 4.38
CA HIS A 178 -2.81 -3.20 3.54
C HIS A 178 -2.50 -4.43 4.37
N LEU A 179 -3.21 -5.51 4.09
CA LEU A 179 -2.89 -6.83 4.56
C LEU A 179 -1.85 -7.42 3.62
N LYS A 180 -0.60 -7.30 4.02
CA LYS A 180 0.55 -7.79 3.28
C LYS A 180 1.37 -8.67 4.18
N ASP A 181 1.52 -9.93 3.81
CA ASP A 181 2.23 -10.94 4.59
C ASP A 181 3.60 -11.23 3.98
N TYR A 182 4.45 -11.90 4.72
CA TYR A 182 5.74 -12.37 4.22
C TYR A 182 6.14 -13.68 4.90
N ARG A 183 7.01 -14.42 4.22
CA ARG A 183 7.61 -15.65 4.75
C ARG A 183 9.12 -15.64 4.56
N ILE A 184 9.79 -16.49 5.28
CA ILE A 184 11.18 -16.83 5.01
C ILE A 184 11.16 -18.05 4.08
N GLY A 185 11.61 -17.87 2.85
CA GLY A 185 11.75 -18.94 1.87
C GLY A 185 12.98 -19.81 2.15
N GLU A 186 13.03 -20.94 1.46
CA GLU A 186 14.19 -21.84 1.57
C GLU A 186 15.43 -21.19 0.97
N MET A 187 16.52 -21.21 1.72
CA MET A 187 17.82 -20.85 1.22
C MET A 187 18.43 -22.03 0.45
N LYS A 188 18.59 -21.86 -0.86
CA LYS A 188 19.25 -22.86 -1.70
C LYS A 188 20.76 -22.59 -1.75
N MET A 189 21.54 -23.59 -1.39
CA MET A 189 23.00 -23.53 -1.59
C MET A 189 23.32 -23.56 -3.09
N PRO A 190 24.31 -22.78 -3.56
CA PRO A 190 24.75 -22.85 -4.94
C PRO A 190 25.24 -24.28 -5.31
N GLU A 191 24.87 -24.72 -6.52
CA GLU A 191 25.47 -25.95 -7.06
C GLU A 191 27.00 -25.81 -7.10
N GLY A 192 27.72 -26.80 -6.59
CA GLY A 192 29.18 -26.76 -6.48
C GLY A 192 29.73 -26.04 -5.23
N GLY A 193 28.85 -25.57 -4.33
CA GLY A 193 29.26 -24.90 -3.08
C GLY A 193 29.63 -23.42 -3.27
N ILE A 194 30.28 -22.85 -2.27
CA ILE A 194 30.73 -21.45 -2.26
C ILE A 194 32.24 -21.39 -2.39
N ASP A 195 32.71 -20.74 -3.45
CA ASP A 195 34.12 -20.39 -3.55
C ASP A 195 34.40 -19.09 -2.79
N PHE A 196 34.94 -19.22 -1.57
CA PHE A 196 35.27 -18.09 -0.72
C PHE A 196 36.49 -17.28 -1.20
N THR A 197 37.18 -17.73 -2.26
CA THR A 197 38.26 -16.98 -2.91
C THR A 197 37.74 -16.11 -4.05
N ASN A 198 36.50 -16.37 -4.52
CA ASN A 198 35.88 -15.65 -5.60
C ASN A 198 34.81 -14.69 -5.07
N ARG A 199 35.04 -13.38 -5.26
CA ARG A 199 34.10 -12.32 -4.82
C ARG A 199 32.70 -12.47 -5.41
N GLU A 200 32.58 -12.87 -6.67
CA GLU A 200 31.28 -13.06 -7.33
C GLU A 200 30.50 -14.22 -6.69
N SER A 201 31.14 -15.31 -6.38
CA SER A 201 30.56 -16.46 -5.66
C SER A 201 30.05 -16.05 -4.28
N ILE A 202 30.85 -15.26 -3.54
CA ILE A 202 30.43 -14.73 -2.23
C ILE A 202 29.23 -13.79 -2.39
N MET A 203 29.25 -12.85 -3.35
CA MET A 203 28.16 -11.91 -3.57
C MET A 203 26.87 -12.61 -3.98
N LYS A 204 26.94 -13.65 -4.82
CA LYS A 204 25.79 -14.47 -5.21
C LYS A 204 25.19 -15.20 -4.00
N PHE A 205 26.05 -15.78 -3.15
CA PHE A 205 25.60 -16.42 -1.91
C PHE A 205 24.93 -15.42 -0.96
N MET A 206 25.57 -14.27 -0.72
CA MET A 206 25.00 -13.23 0.14
C MET A 206 23.69 -12.66 -0.43
N GLY A 207 23.60 -12.53 -1.75
CA GLY A 207 22.33 -12.18 -2.43
C GLY A 207 21.24 -13.22 -2.14
N GLY A 208 21.55 -14.52 -2.26
CA GLY A 208 20.63 -15.60 -1.91
C GLY A 208 20.22 -15.57 -0.45
N PHE A 209 21.14 -15.29 0.46
CA PHE A 209 20.85 -15.16 1.89
C PHE A 209 19.88 -14.03 2.20
N ASN A 210 20.02 -12.88 1.54
CA ASN A 210 19.12 -11.74 1.71
C ASN A 210 17.76 -11.94 1.01
N ASN A 211 17.70 -12.70 -0.08
CA ASN A 211 16.51 -12.92 -0.88
C ASN A 211 15.58 -14.03 -0.32
N VAL A 212 15.87 -14.60 0.84
CA VAL A 212 14.96 -15.54 1.51
C VAL A 212 13.73 -14.87 2.09
N VAL A 213 13.76 -13.55 2.27
CA VAL A 213 12.57 -12.76 2.67
C VAL A 213 11.67 -12.62 1.45
N GLN A 214 10.51 -13.26 1.47
CA GLN A 214 9.56 -13.31 0.36
C GLN A 214 8.21 -12.76 0.80
N PHE A 215 7.50 -12.10 -0.12
CA PHE A 215 6.09 -11.83 0.07
C PHE A 215 5.31 -13.13 0.09
N ALA A 216 4.21 -13.16 0.81
CA ALA A 216 3.34 -14.32 0.92
C ALA A 216 1.88 -13.88 0.75
N GLU A 217 1.06 -14.82 0.37
CA GLU A 217 -0.38 -14.69 0.45
C GLU A 217 -0.77 -14.50 1.92
N VAL A 218 -1.77 -13.69 2.19
CA VAL A 218 -2.26 -13.44 3.56
C VAL A 218 -2.57 -14.76 4.25
N GLY A 219 -1.95 -14.99 5.40
CA GLY A 219 -2.08 -16.22 6.18
C GLY A 219 -1.13 -17.36 5.79
N GLU A 220 -0.34 -17.23 4.70
CA GLU A 220 0.72 -18.18 4.32
C GLU A 220 2.11 -17.70 4.79
N GLY A 221 2.15 -16.56 5.45
CA GLY A 221 3.38 -15.95 5.97
C GLY A 221 3.56 -16.15 7.47
N THR A 222 4.24 -15.20 8.08
CA THR A 222 4.65 -15.26 9.50
C THR A 222 3.99 -14.20 10.37
N LEU A 223 3.25 -13.25 9.79
CA LEU A 223 2.55 -12.24 10.57
C LEU A 223 1.26 -12.81 11.18
N ASP A 224 0.94 -12.39 12.40
CA ASP A 224 -0.33 -12.72 13.05
C ASP A 224 -1.45 -11.85 12.44
N MET A 225 -1.98 -12.32 11.30
CA MET A 225 -3.01 -11.59 10.54
C MET A 225 -4.31 -11.43 11.33
N ASP A 226 -4.67 -12.39 12.17
CA ASP A 226 -5.85 -12.29 13.02
C ASP A 226 -5.72 -11.14 14.04
N ALA A 227 -4.57 -11.06 14.72
CA ALA A 227 -4.31 -9.97 15.66
C ALA A 227 -4.20 -8.60 14.95
N ILE A 228 -3.63 -8.56 13.75
CA ILE A 228 -3.52 -7.35 12.93
C ILE A 228 -4.90 -6.86 12.51
N ILE A 229 -5.77 -7.73 11.98
CA ILE A 229 -7.13 -7.37 11.55
C ILE A 229 -7.94 -6.88 12.77
N LYS A 230 -7.93 -7.61 13.88
CA LYS A 230 -8.63 -7.22 15.12
C LYS A 230 -8.19 -5.84 15.62
N GLN A 231 -6.88 -5.60 15.67
CA GLN A 231 -6.37 -4.31 16.11
C GLN A 231 -6.70 -3.20 15.12
N SER A 232 -6.66 -3.47 13.82
CA SER A 232 -7.02 -2.49 12.79
C SER A 232 -8.47 -2.07 12.91
N LEU A 233 -9.39 -3.02 13.06
CA LEU A 233 -10.82 -2.75 13.31
C LEU A 233 -11.01 -1.92 14.59
N ALA A 234 -10.35 -2.30 15.70
CA ALA A 234 -10.40 -1.56 16.95
C ALA A 234 -9.79 -0.13 16.85
N SER A 235 -8.92 0.11 15.87
CA SER A 235 -8.28 1.40 15.61
C SER A 235 -9.03 2.28 14.61
N GLY A 236 -10.12 1.78 13.98
CA GLY A 236 -11.00 2.54 13.10
C GLY A 236 -10.87 2.21 11.61
N ALA A 237 -10.11 1.17 11.24
CA ALA A 237 -10.04 0.70 9.86
C ALA A 237 -11.41 0.20 9.39
N LYS A 238 -11.72 0.50 8.13
CA LYS A 238 -12.95 0.09 7.44
C LYS A 238 -12.69 -0.75 6.21
N TYR A 239 -11.55 -0.51 5.54
CA TYR A 239 -11.18 -1.20 4.32
C TYR A 239 -9.84 -1.89 4.50
N PHE A 240 -9.77 -3.10 4.00
CA PHE A 240 -8.59 -3.94 4.04
C PHE A 240 -8.28 -4.40 2.62
N PHE A 241 -7.10 -4.07 2.14
CA PHE A 241 -6.64 -4.44 0.80
C PHE A 241 -5.54 -5.48 0.89
N ILE A 242 -5.70 -6.55 0.13
CA ILE A 242 -4.65 -7.57 -0.01
C ILE A 242 -3.67 -7.07 -1.05
N GLU A 243 -2.40 -6.97 -0.68
CA GLU A 243 -1.32 -6.56 -1.57
C GLU A 243 -0.15 -7.54 -1.51
N GLN A 244 0.42 -7.86 -2.67
CA GLN A 244 1.59 -8.73 -2.80
C GLN A 244 2.46 -8.26 -3.96
N ASP A 245 3.65 -7.71 -3.67
CA ASP A 245 4.51 -7.08 -4.69
C ASP A 245 5.21 -8.08 -5.61
N ASN A 246 5.36 -9.34 -5.20
CA ASN A 246 5.98 -10.38 -6.02
C ASN A 246 5.29 -11.72 -5.80
N LEU A 247 4.91 -12.36 -6.88
CA LEU A 247 4.18 -13.63 -6.89
C LEU A 247 5.09 -14.85 -7.05
N TYR A 248 6.38 -14.64 -7.28
CA TYR A 248 7.37 -15.72 -7.49
C TYR A 248 6.96 -16.74 -8.57
N GLY A 249 6.33 -16.23 -9.66
CA GLY A 249 5.88 -17.05 -10.80
C GLY A 249 4.52 -17.74 -10.61
N ARG A 250 3.80 -17.47 -9.52
CA ARG A 250 2.42 -17.95 -9.33
C ARG A 250 1.42 -17.08 -10.09
N ASP A 251 0.24 -17.61 -10.38
CA ASP A 251 -0.86 -16.81 -10.93
C ASP A 251 -1.40 -15.82 -9.90
N VAL A 252 -1.70 -14.60 -10.33
CA VAL A 252 -2.15 -13.52 -9.43
C VAL A 252 -3.51 -13.83 -8.80
N PHE A 253 -4.43 -14.42 -9.55
CA PHE A 253 -5.77 -14.73 -9.04
C PHE A 253 -5.78 -15.95 -8.11
N ASP A 254 -4.88 -16.92 -8.34
CA ASP A 254 -4.65 -18.02 -7.39
C ASP A 254 -4.08 -17.51 -6.06
N CYS A 255 -3.15 -16.54 -6.09
CA CYS A 255 -2.63 -15.90 -4.87
C CYS A 255 -3.72 -15.12 -4.14
N LEU A 256 -4.54 -14.35 -4.86
CA LEU A 256 -5.66 -13.62 -4.28
C LEU A 256 -6.72 -14.55 -3.71
N LYS A 257 -7.04 -15.66 -4.41
CA LYS A 257 -7.96 -16.68 -3.91
C LYS A 257 -7.45 -17.34 -2.63
N THR A 258 -6.15 -17.65 -2.56
CA THR A 258 -5.52 -18.20 -1.36
C THR A 258 -5.65 -17.23 -0.18
N SER A 259 -5.35 -15.95 -0.39
CA SER A 259 -5.49 -14.91 0.63
C SER A 259 -6.94 -14.75 1.09
N TYR A 260 -7.89 -14.74 0.15
CA TYR A 260 -9.33 -14.72 0.44
C TYR A 260 -9.75 -15.87 1.34
N ASP A 261 -9.43 -17.11 0.92
CA ASP A 261 -9.81 -18.32 1.64
C ASP A 261 -9.22 -18.35 3.06
N ASN A 262 -7.99 -17.84 3.23
CA ASN A 262 -7.35 -17.77 4.55
C ASN A 262 -8.03 -16.73 5.46
N ILE A 263 -8.45 -15.58 4.94
CA ILE A 263 -9.20 -14.58 5.71
C ILE A 263 -10.57 -15.15 6.16
N VAL A 264 -11.28 -15.86 5.25
CA VAL A 264 -12.53 -16.53 5.59
C VAL A 264 -12.33 -17.62 6.66
N LYS A 265 -11.24 -18.41 6.58
CA LYS A 265 -10.90 -19.40 7.62
C LYS A 265 -10.61 -18.77 8.99
N LEU A 266 -10.12 -17.53 9.04
CA LEU A 266 -9.97 -16.77 10.28
C LEU A 266 -11.32 -16.31 10.87
N GLY A 267 -12.42 -16.49 10.14
CA GLY A 267 -13.77 -16.15 10.59
C GLY A 267 -14.24 -14.75 10.20
N TYR A 268 -13.55 -14.10 9.25
CA TYR A 268 -13.97 -12.79 8.72
C TYR A 268 -14.85 -12.96 7.49
N GLU A 269 -15.91 -12.16 7.41
CA GLU A 269 -16.69 -11.98 6.21
C GLU A 269 -16.06 -10.87 5.34
N ILE A 270 -15.98 -11.11 4.04
CA ILE A 270 -15.52 -10.11 3.08
C ILE A 270 -16.76 -9.51 2.42
N VAL A 271 -17.05 -8.25 2.75
CA VAL A 271 -18.24 -7.50 2.33
C VAL A 271 -17.87 -6.24 1.57
#